data_556a3ca3f156359099fde717256d5a29
#
_entry.id   556a3ca3f156359099fde717256d5a29
#
_cell.length_a   1.000
_cell.length_b   1.000
_cell.length_c   1.000
_cell.angle_alpha   90.00
_cell.angle_beta   90.00
_cell.angle_gamma   90.00
#
_symmetry.space_group_name_H-M   'P 1'
#
loop_
_entity.id
_entity.type
_entity.pdbx_description
1 polymer ?
#
loop_
_entity_poly.entity_id
_entity_poly.type
_entity_poly.pdbx_seq_one_letter_code
_entity_poly.pdbx_strand_id
1 'polypeptide(L)'
;MVETTTPVFTPEQCKMIIAAGRAEPKQNAGVGAGDKGIKGGGVIDTKTRTSHISWIPFKKMPDMYKDIEKVMKQTNGNHFGFDGMTISEMAQYTEYPEGGFYEWHVDNDVNMAHEPPVRKISMTLLLSPENEFEGGDLELMSENKIAKIKQGHAIFFASFIRHRVTPVIRGTRYSLVIWSTGEPYR
;
A
#
# COMPACT_ATOMS: atom_id res chain seq x y z
N MET A 1 2.33 11.26 -8.83
CA MET A 1 3.14 10.30 -8.04
C MET A 1 4.26 11.04 -7.35
N VAL A 2 4.47 10.80 -6.06
CA VAL A 2 5.58 11.38 -5.27
C VAL A 2 6.38 10.22 -4.68
N GLU A 3 7.69 10.23 -4.90
CA GLU A 3 8.62 9.24 -4.34
C GLU A 3 9.47 9.90 -3.25
N THR A 4 9.74 9.18 -2.17
CA THR A 4 10.65 9.68 -1.13
C THR A 4 12.08 9.73 -1.65
N THR A 5 12.78 10.84 -1.42
CA THR A 5 14.19 11.02 -1.80
C THR A 5 15.14 10.26 -0.87
N THR A 6 14.70 9.99 0.36
CA THR A 6 15.42 9.20 1.36
C THR A 6 14.54 8.04 1.82
N PRO A 7 15.12 6.93 2.29
CA PRO A 7 14.32 5.84 2.82
C PRO A 7 13.53 6.27 4.06
N VAL A 8 12.29 5.81 4.15
CA VAL A 8 11.45 5.95 5.36
C VAL A 8 11.96 5.01 6.45
N PHE A 9 12.38 3.81 6.04
CA PHE A 9 12.91 2.77 6.93
C PHE A 9 14.24 2.25 6.44
N THR A 10 15.12 1.92 7.41
CA THR A 10 16.38 1.23 7.13
C THR A 10 16.11 -0.23 6.72
N PRO A 11 17.10 -0.94 6.10
CA PRO A 11 16.97 -2.36 5.80
C PRO A 11 16.62 -3.21 7.04
N GLU A 12 17.16 -2.88 8.20
CA GLU A 12 16.87 -3.57 9.46
C GLU A 12 15.43 -3.35 9.90
N GLN A 13 14.92 -2.13 9.79
CA GLN A 13 13.51 -1.82 10.06
C GLN A 13 12.58 -2.53 9.08
N CYS A 14 12.94 -2.60 7.80
CA CYS A 14 12.18 -3.37 6.80
C CYS A 14 12.09 -4.85 7.19
N LYS A 15 13.18 -5.48 7.66
CA LYS A 15 13.17 -6.86 8.17
C LYS A 15 12.26 -7.02 9.39
N MET A 16 12.25 -6.05 10.30
CA MET A 16 11.35 -6.08 11.46
C MET A 16 9.88 -5.98 11.04
N ILE A 17 9.56 -5.14 10.06
CA ILE A 17 8.20 -5.00 9.52
C ILE A 17 7.76 -6.30 8.83
N ILE A 18 8.63 -6.93 8.03
CA ILE A 18 8.36 -8.24 7.41
C ILE A 18 8.06 -9.29 8.50
N ALA A 19 8.89 -9.36 9.54
CA ALA A 19 8.67 -10.30 10.63
C ALA A 19 7.34 -10.05 11.36
N ALA A 20 6.99 -8.79 11.62
CA ALA A 20 5.72 -8.41 12.22
C ALA A 20 4.52 -8.79 11.34
N GLY A 21 4.59 -8.53 10.04
CA GLY A 21 3.54 -8.88 9.08
C GLY A 21 3.34 -10.39 8.97
N ARG A 22 4.43 -11.16 8.95
CA ARG A 22 4.37 -12.63 8.92
C ARG A 22 3.82 -13.26 10.19
N ALA A 23 3.93 -12.58 11.32
CA ALA A 23 3.38 -13.05 12.60
C ALA A 23 1.86 -12.85 12.71
N GLU A 24 1.26 -12.06 11.80
CA GLU A 24 -0.19 -11.86 11.77
C GLU A 24 -0.90 -12.93 10.92
N PRO A 25 -2.21 -13.14 11.15
CA PRO A 25 -3.00 -14.09 10.34
C PRO A 25 -2.92 -13.78 8.86
N LYS A 26 -2.39 -14.73 8.10
CA LYS A 26 -2.25 -14.63 6.65
C LYS A 26 -3.58 -14.87 5.96
N GLN A 27 -3.92 -14.01 5.01
CA GLN A 27 -5.14 -14.09 4.21
C GLN A 27 -4.77 -14.09 2.72
N ASN A 28 -5.52 -14.84 1.92
CA ASN A 28 -5.50 -14.61 0.48
C ASN A 28 -6.14 -13.25 0.21
N ALA A 29 -5.45 -12.40 -0.54
CA ALA A 29 -5.95 -11.06 -0.78
C ALA A 29 -7.21 -11.12 -1.66
N GLY A 30 -8.30 -10.59 -1.13
CA GLY A 30 -9.53 -10.37 -1.88
C GLY A 30 -9.48 -9.11 -2.73
N VAL A 31 -10.36 -9.04 -3.72
CA VAL A 31 -10.60 -7.88 -4.57
C VAL A 31 -11.91 -7.23 -4.16
N GLY A 32 -11.98 -5.90 -4.16
CA GLY A 32 -13.22 -5.17 -3.85
C GLY A 32 -13.58 -5.07 -2.37
N ALA A 33 -12.60 -5.22 -1.47
CA ALA A 33 -12.81 -5.03 -0.02
C ALA A 33 -13.05 -3.56 0.39
N GLY A 34 -13.24 -2.65 -0.58
CA GLY A 34 -13.48 -1.23 -0.30
C GLY A 34 -14.87 -0.92 0.25
N ASP A 35 -15.80 -1.87 0.26
CA ASP A 35 -17.19 -1.48 0.42
C ASP A 35 -17.92 -1.94 1.69
N LYS A 36 -17.29 -2.50 2.65
CA LYS A 36 -17.93 -2.59 3.99
C LYS A 36 -16.86 -2.91 5.01
N GLY A 37 -16.56 -1.90 5.76
CA GLY A 37 -15.68 -1.98 6.89
C GLY A 37 -15.74 -3.30 7.63
N ILE A 38 -14.57 -3.89 7.81
CA ILE A 38 -14.23 -4.78 8.94
C ILE A 38 -14.81 -6.19 8.93
N LYS A 39 -15.36 -6.72 7.88
CA LYS A 39 -15.58 -8.17 7.85
C LYS A 39 -15.22 -8.74 6.49
N GLY A 40 -13.98 -9.16 6.38
CA GLY A 40 -13.38 -10.11 5.45
C GLY A 40 -14.24 -10.71 4.33
N GLY A 41 -14.74 -9.88 3.43
CA GLY A 41 -15.68 -10.33 2.40
C GLY A 41 -15.29 -9.94 0.99
N GLY A 42 -14.01 -9.60 0.73
CA GLY A 42 -13.54 -9.46 -0.65
C GLY A 42 -13.65 -10.79 -1.39
N VAL A 43 -14.17 -10.77 -2.61
CA VAL A 43 -14.19 -11.96 -3.46
C VAL A 43 -12.74 -12.31 -3.80
N ILE A 44 -12.33 -13.56 -3.52
CA ILE A 44 -11.04 -14.07 -3.97
C ILE A 44 -11.14 -14.30 -5.47
N ASP A 45 -10.58 -13.37 -6.24
CA ASP A 45 -10.47 -13.50 -7.69
C ASP A 45 -8.98 -13.60 -8.08
N THR A 46 -8.54 -14.84 -8.29
CA THR A 46 -7.16 -15.14 -8.69
C THR A 46 -6.79 -14.62 -10.08
N LYS A 47 -7.77 -14.18 -10.88
CA LYS A 47 -7.54 -13.52 -12.17
C LYS A 47 -7.19 -12.05 -12.00
N THR A 48 -7.57 -11.47 -10.87
CA THR A 48 -7.31 -10.06 -10.58
C THR A 48 -6.16 -9.86 -9.59
N ARG A 49 -5.99 -10.79 -8.64
CA ARG A 49 -4.94 -10.69 -7.64
C ARG A 49 -4.45 -12.05 -7.16
N THR A 50 -3.14 -12.23 -7.13
CA THR A 50 -2.46 -13.37 -6.50
C THR A 50 -1.40 -12.83 -5.55
N SER A 51 -1.76 -12.67 -4.29
CA SER A 51 -0.87 -12.24 -3.22
C SER A 51 -1.43 -12.68 -1.87
N HIS A 52 -0.55 -12.68 -0.87
CA HIS A 52 -0.95 -12.91 0.51
C HIS A 52 -0.84 -11.62 1.29
N ILE A 53 -1.83 -11.34 2.13
CA ILE A 53 -1.83 -10.16 2.97
C ILE A 53 -1.98 -10.52 4.44
N SER A 54 -1.50 -9.62 5.27
CA SER A 54 -1.84 -9.55 6.69
C SER A 54 -1.91 -8.10 7.14
N TRP A 55 -2.51 -7.85 8.29
CA TRP A 55 -2.74 -6.52 8.81
C TRP A 55 -1.95 -6.34 10.10
N ILE A 56 -1.05 -5.36 10.12
CA ILE A 56 -0.21 -5.09 11.30
C ILE A 56 -0.98 -4.17 12.25
N PRO A 57 -1.35 -4.62 13.46
CA PRO A 57 -2.08 -3.76 14.41
C PRO A 57 -1.27 -2.55 14.86
N PHE A 58 -1.93 -1.39 15.05
CA PHE A 58 -1.30 -0.14 15.48
C PHE A 58 -0.42 -0.32 16.74
N LYS A 59 -0.93 -1.05 17.72
CA LYS A 59 -0.23 -1.29 19.00
C LYS A 59 1.02 -2.16 18.87
N LYS A 60 1.18 -2.88 17.77
CA LYS A 60 2.28 -3.81 17.56
C LYS A 60 3.56 -3.12 17.10
N MET A 61 3.40 -2.06 16.30
CA MET A 61 4.51 -1.26 15.76
C MET A 61 4.22 0.25 15.83
N PRO A 62 4.05 0.82 17.03
CA PRO A 62 3.65 2.22 17.18
C PRO A 62 4.66 3.20 16.56
N ASP A 63 5.96 2.92 16.65
CA ASP A 63 7.00 3.78 16.05
C ASP A 63 6.94 3.76 14.53
N MET A 64 6.68 2.60 13.91
CA MET A 64 6.45 2.50 12.46
C MET A 64 5.29 3.43 12.02
N TYR A 65 4.17 3.38 12.73
CA TYR A 65 3.02 4.23 12.42
C TYR A 65 3.31 5.71 12.60
N LYS A 66 4.05 6.08 13.63
CA LYS A 66 4.48 7.46 13.88
C LYS A 66 5.36 7.99 12.73
N ASP A 67 6.31 7.20 12.25
CA ASP A 67 7.18 7.58 11.14
C ASP A 67 6.38 7.69 9.83
N ILE A 68 5.47 6.76 9.58
CA ILE A 68 4.57 6.80 8.41
C ILE A 68 3.65 8.03 8.49
N GLU A 69 3.03 8.30 9.62
CA GLU A 69 2.18 9.48 9.80
C GLU A 69 2.93 10.78 9.52
N LYS A 70 4.16 10.87 10.00
CA LYS A 70 5.02 12.04 9.77
C LYS A 70 5.29 12.25 8.28
N VAL A 71 5.75 11.22 7.57
CA VAL A 71 6.06 11.34 6.13
C VAL A 71 4.80 11.55 5.30
N MET A 72 3.69 10.94 5.67
CA MET A 72 2.39 11.12 5.01
C MET A 72 1.90 12.57 5.15
N LYS A 73 1.96 13.16 6.35
CA LYS A 73 1.59 14.56 6.59
C LYS A 73 2.47 15.52 5.80
N GLN A 74 3.79 15.29 5.80
CA GLN A 74 4.72 16.11 5.03
C GLN A 74 4.44 16.01 3.53
N THR A 75 4.24 14.82 3.00
CA THR A 75 3.94 14.60 1.58
C THR A 75 2.61 15.23 1.19
N ASN A 76 1.57 15.09 2.04
CA ASN A 76 0.30 15.74 1.81
C ASN A 76 0.42 17.27 1.76
N GLY A 77 1.11 17.87 2.73
CA GLY A 77 1.30 19.33 2.77
C GLY A 77 2.06 19.88 1.57
N ASN A 78 3.03 19.12 1.04
CA ASN A 78 3.88 19.57 -0.06
C ASN A 78 3.27 19.31 -1.46
N HIS A 79 2.39 18.29 -1.60
CA HIS A 79 2.04 17.79 -2.94
C HIS A 79 0.54 17.56 -3.18
N PHE A 80 -0.26 17.26 -2.16
CA PHE A 80 -1.67 16.92 -2.33
C PHE A 80 -2.63 17.96 -1.78
N GLY A 81 -2.37 18.49 -0.59
CA GLY A 81 -3.16 19.55 0.02
C GLY A 81 -4.54 19.13 0.51
N PHE A 82 -4.75 17.85 0.85
CA PHE A 82 -6.01 17.39 1.43
C PHE A 82 -6.11 17.78 2.91
N ASP A 83 -7.30 18.22 3.34
CA ASP A 83 -7.58 18.57 4.72
C ASP A 83 -8.04 17.38 5.56
N GLY A 84 -7.86 17.47 6.90
CA GLY A 84 -8.42 16.53 7.85
C GLY A 84 -7.93 15.08 7.71
N MET A 85 -6.73 14.87 7.18
CA MET A 85 -6.19 13.54 6.89
C MET A 85 -5.78 12.78 8.14
N THR A 86 -6.20 11.52 8.22
CA THR A 86 -5.81 10.59 9.29
C THR A 86 -5.43 9.22 8.73
N ILE A 87 -4.67 8.44 9.49
CA ILE A 87 -4.47 7.01 9.24
C ILE A 87 -5.44 6.26 10.14
N SER A 88 -6.52 5.76 9.57
CA SER A 88 -7.58 5.04 10.30
C SER A 88 -7.57 3.53 10.05
N GLU A 89 -6.87 3.08 9.02
CA GLU A 89 -6.73 1.68 8.66
C GLU A 89 -5.37 1.14 9.10
N MET A 90 -5.33 -0.14 9.49
CA MET A 90 -4.07 -0.83 9.75
C MET A 90 -3.24 -0.95 8.47
N ALA A 91 -1.92 -0.99 8.61
CA ALA A 91 -1.01 -1.21 7.51
C ALA A 91 -1.19 -2.62 6.94
N GLN A 92 -1.35 -2.71 5.62
CA GLN A 92 -1.41 -3.97 4.89
C GLN A 92 0.01 -4.42 4.52
N TYR A 93 0.49 -5.46 5.17
CA TYR A 93 1.66 -6.19 4.73
C TYR A 93 1.26 -7.11 3.59
N THR A 94 2.03 -7.10 2.49
CA THR A 94 1.71 -7.90 1.30
C THR A 94 2.93 -8.67 0.83
N GLU A 95 2.73 -9.97 0.57
CA GLU A 95 3.69 -10.87 -0.08
C GLU A 95 3.19 -11.19 -1.50
N TYR A 96 4.02 -10.92 -2.48
CA TYR A 96 3.86 -11.38 -3.86
C TYR A 96 4.91 -12.46 -4.13
N PRO A 97 4.56 -13.74 -4.10
CA PRO A 97 5.47 -14.81 -4.51
C PRO A 97 5.69 -14.79 -6.02
N GLU A 98 6.55 -15.65 -6.53
CA GLU A 98 6.71 -15.86 -7.98
C GLU A 98 5.34 -16.09 -8.64
N GLY A 99 5.06 -15.39 -9.73
CA GLY A 99 3.76 -15.33 -10.38
C GLY A 99 2.73 -14.43 -9.69
N GLY A 100 3.04 -13.88 -8.49
CA GLY A 100 2.16 -12.99 -7.76
C GLY A 100 2.00 -11.63 -8.44
N PHE A 101 0.78 -11.11 -8.49
CA PHE A 101 0.45 -9.84 -9.15
C PHE A 101 -0.81 -9.20 -8.55
N TYR A 102 -1.09 -7.97 -8.97
CA TYR A 102 -2.38 -7.31 -8.73
C TYR A 102 -2.71 -6.44 -9.94
N GLU A 103 -3.80 -6.77 -10.61
CA GLU A 103 -4.25 -6.09 -11.82
C GLU A 103 -4.68 -4.64 -11.58
N TRP A 104 -4.96 -3.93 -12.67
CA TRP A 104 -5.40 -2.53 -12.66
C TRP A 104 -6.62 -2.30 -11.78
N HIS A 105 -6.44 -1.53 -10.71
CA HIS A 105 -7.47 -1.17 -9.75
C HIS A 105 -7.29 0.26 -9.25
N VAL A 106 -8.24 0.74 -8.49
CA VAL A 106 -8.16 1.95 -7.66
C VAL A 106 -8.33 1.55 -6.20
N ASP A 107 -7.71 2.29 -5.30
CA ASP A 107 -7.88 2.07 -3.85
C ASP A 107 -9.14 2.75 -3.30
N ASN A 108 -9.60 3.79 -3.99
CA ASN A 108 -10.89 4.43 -3.79
C ASN A 108 -11.33 5.07 -5.10
N ASP A 109 -12.59 4.91 -5.48
CA ASP A 109 -13.15 5.66 -6.58
C ASP A 109 -13.58 7.06 -6.12
N VAL A 110 -13.89 7.94 -7.08
CA VAL A 110 -14.38 9.30 -6.80
C VAL A 110 -15.91 9.34 -6.65
N ASN A 111 -16.51 8.26 -6.17
CA ASN A 111 -17.95 8.22 -5.94
C ASN A 111 -18.32 9.10 -4.75
N MET A 112 -19.05 10.17 -5.02
CA MET A 112 -19.48 11.14 -4.02
C MET A 112 -20.54 10.60 -3.04
N ALA A 113 -21.11 9.41 -3.31
CA ALA A 113 -22.01 8.72 -2.40
C ALA A 113 -21.31 7.90 -1.32
N HIS A 114 -19.98 7.81 -1.35
CA HIS A 114 -19.23 7.14 -0.30
C HIS A 114 -19.33 7.90 1.01
N GLU A 115 -19.62 7.17 2.07
CA GLU A 115 -19.60 7.73 3.41
C GLU A 115 -18.15 7.88 3.93
N PRO A 116 -17.85 8.95 4.68
CA PRO A 116 -16.54 9.13 5.27
C PRO A 116 -16.26 8.07 6.36
N PRO A 117 -14.97 7.74 6.62
CA PRO A 117 -13.81 8.29 5.93
C PRO A 117 -13.50 7.55 4.61
N VAL A 118 -13.12 8.29 3.59
CA VAL A 118 -12.69 7.73 2.30
C VAL A 118 -11.17 7.82 2.14
N ARG A 119 -10.56 6.86 1.44
CA ARG A 119 -9.13 6.86 1.16
C ARG A 119 -8.77 8.01 0.21
N LYS A 120 -7.79 8.82 0.58
CA LYS A 120 -7.33 9.99 -0.18
C LYS A 120 -5.95 9.80 -0.78
N ILE A 121 -5.00 9.32 0.02
CA ILE A 121 -3.63 9.06 -0.41
C ILE A 121 -3.30 7.61 -0.11
N SER A 122 -2.82 6.92 -1.13
CA SER A 122 -2.22 5.59 -1.01
C SER A 122 -0.71 5.72 -0.91
N MET A 123 -0.12 4.99 0.01
CA MET A 123 1.33 4.82 0.16
C MET A 123 1.68 3.37 -0.09
N THR A 124 2.63 3.12 -0.97
CA THR A 124 3.28 1.82 -1.13
C THR A 124 4.76 1.95 -0.79
N LEU A 125 5.23 1.15 0.15
CA LEU A 125 6.63 1.10 0.59
C LEU A 125 7.21 -0.28 0.27
N LEU A 126 8.40 -0.31 -0.36
CA LEU A 126 9.09 -1.55 -0.68
C LEU A 126 9.89 -2.02 0.55
N LEU A 127 9.63 -3.27 0.98
CA LEU A 127 10.35 -3.89 2.10
C LEU A 127 11.47 -4.82 1.62
N SER A 128 11.35 -5.39 0.42
CA SER A 128 12.38 -6.28 -0.16
C SER A 128 13.61 -5.51 -0.61
N PRO A 129 14.81 -6.07 -0.45
CA PRO A 129 15.96 -5.66 -1.25
C PRO A 129 15.69 -5.86 -2.75
N GLU A 130 16.09 -4.91 -3.60
CA GLU A 130 15.80 -4.92 -5.04
C GLU A 130 16.44 -6.10 -5.78
N ASN A 131 17.51 -6.66 -5.25
CA ASN A 131 18.23 -7.81 -5.83
C ASN A 131 17.64 -9.18 -5.43
N GLU A 132 16.66 -9.22 -4.53
CA GLU A 132 16.03 -10.48 -4.06
C GLU A 132 14.82 -10.89 -4.88
N PHE A 133 14.33 -10.03 -5.79
CA PHE A 133 13.20 -10.34 -6.66
C PHE A 133 13.36 -9.67 -8.04
N GLU A 134 12.56 -10.11 -9.00
CA GLU A 134 12.49 -9.57 -10.36
C GLU A 134 11.01 -9.45 -10.77
N GLY A 135 10.66 -8.42 -11.54
CA GLY A 135 9.27 -8.08 -11.83
C GLY A 135 8.58 -7.43 -10.62
N GLY A 136 7.27 -7.56 -10.50
CA GLY A 136 6.51 -6.95 -9.40
C GLY A 136 6.56 -5.42 -9.42
N ASP A 137 6.69 -4.82 -10.57
CA ASP A 137 6.77 -3.37 -10.73
C ASP A 137 5.42 -2.71 -10.40
N LEU A 138 5.45 -1.57 -9.70
CA LEU A 138 4.30 -0.72 -9.50
C LEU A 138 4.13 0.20 -10.70
N GLU A 139 3.03 0.05 -11.42
CA GLU A 139 2.67 0.89 -12.55
C GLU A 139 1.48 1.77 -12.21
N LEU A 140 1.56 3.07 -12.54
CA LEU A 140 0.49 4.05 -12.39
C LEU A 140 0.04 4.56 -13.75
N MET A 141 -1.26 4.49 -14.02
CA MET A 141 -1.83 4.86 -15.32
C MET A 141 -1.67 6.35 -15.65
N SER A 142 -1.63 7.23 -14.65
CA SER A 142 -1.56 8.68 -14.85
C SER A 142 -0.23 9.17 -15.45
N GLU A 143 0.83 8.34 -15.41
CA GLU A 143 2.16 8.80 -15.76
C GLU A 143 2.85 7.95 -16.82
N ASN A 144 2.25 6.83 -17.26
CA ASN A 144 2.93 5.82 -18.08
C ASN A 144 4.29 5.41 -17.51
N LYS A 145 4.42 5.44 -16.17
CA LYS A 145 5.67 5.21 -15.47
C LYS A 145 5.64 3.93 -14.66
N ILE A 146 6.71 3.19 -14.79
CA ILE A 146 7.07 2.12 -13.86
C ILE A 146 7.80 2.77 -12.69
N ALA A 147 7.25 2.63 -11.50
CA ALA A 147 7.90 3.10 -10.30
C ALA A 147 8.89 2.05 -9.80
N LYS A 148 10.18 2.30 -10.02
CA LYS A 148 11.25 1.47 -9.45
C LYS A 148 11.57 1.96 -8.04
N ILE A 149 10.86 1.41 -7.08
CA ILE A 149 11.02 1.75 -5.66
C ILE A 149 12.25 1.02 -5.12
N LYS A 150 13.07 1.72 -4.34
CA LYS A 150 14.18 1.12 -3.58
C LYS A 150 13.70 0.62 -2.22
N GLN A 151 14.43 -0.31 -1.62
CA GLN A 151 14.11 -0.80 -0.28
C GLN A 151 14.00 0.36 0.73
N GLY A 152 12.98 0.34 1.56
CA GLY A 152 12.70 1.35 2.57
C GLY A 152 12.11 2.65 2.03
N HIS A 153 12.05 2.84 0.71
CA HIS A 153 11.42 4.01 0.09
C HIS A 153 9.93 3.81 -0.12
N ALA A 154 9.20 4.91 -0.17
CA ALA A 154 7.77 4.93 -0.38
C ALA A 154 7.37 5.74 -1.62
N ILE A 155 6.28 5.33 -2.25
CA ILE A 155 5.58 6.07 -3.30
C ILE A 155 4.20 6.42 -2.79
N PHE A 156 3.80 7.66 -3.08
CA PHE A 156 2.50 8.23 -2.73
C PHE A 156 1.75 8.64 -3.99
N PHE A 157 0.47 8.37 -4.01
CA PHE A 157 -0.44 8.78 -5.09
C PHE A 157 -1.86 8.95 -4.55
N ALA A 158 -2.68 9.73 -5.24
CA ALA A 158 -4.09 9.86 -4.87
C ALA A 158 -4.80 8.51 -5.06
N SER A 159 -5.61 8.10 -4.10
CA SER A 159 -6.19 6.75 -4.03
C SER A 159 -7.10 6.41 -5.21
N PHE A 160 -7.57 7.40 -5.98
CA PHE A 160 -8.35 7.20 -7.20
C PHE A 160 -7.49 6.96 -8.46
N ILE A 161 -6.16 7.02 -8.36
CA ILE A 161 -5.27 6.72 -9.48
C ILE A 161 -5.24 5.22 -9.73
N ARG A 162 -5.55 4.81 -10.97
CA ARG A 162 -5.43 3.41 -11.37
C ARG A 162 -3.97 2.98 -11.37
N HIS A 163 -3.73 1.86 -10.73
CA HIS A 163 -2.40 1.29 -10.60
C HIS A 163 -2.47 -0.24 -10.56
N ARG A 164 -1.33 -0.87 -10.78
CA ARG A 164 -1.18 -2.33 -10.69
C ARG A 164 0.19 -2.72 -10.17
N VAL A 165 0.32 -3.96 -9.75
CA VAL A 165 1.61 -4.63 -9.53
C VAL A 165 1.74 -5.71 -10.59
N THR A 166 2.77 -5.60 -11.45
CA THR A 166 3.05 -6.59 -12.49
C THR A 166 3.46 -7.93 -11.88
N PRO A 167 3.37 -9.05 -12.61
CA PRO A 167 3.80 -10.35 -12.08
C PRO A 167 5.25 -10.33 -11.60
N VAL A 168 5.48 -10.93 -10.43
CA VAL A 168 6.82 -11.25 -9.94
C VAL A 168 7.37 -12.41 -10.78
N ILE A 169 8.52 -12.21 -11.43
CA ILE A 169 9.15 -13.18 -12.31
C ILE A 169 9.99 -14.17 -11.51
N ARG A 170 10.67 -13.68 -10.47
CA ARG A 170 11.56 -14.46 -9.61
C ARG A 170 11.56 -13.89 -8.18
N GLY A 171 11.68 -14.77 -7.20
CA GLY A 171 11.76 -14.38 -5.79
C GLY A 171 10.41 -14.00 -5.20
N THR A 172 10.45 -13.19 -4.13
CA THR A 172 9.24 -12.71 -3.46
C THR A 172 9.36 -11.22 -3.16
N ARG A 173 8.37 -10.46 -3.60
CA ARG A 173 8.29 -9.04 -3.31
C ARG A 173 7.46 -8.80 -2.05
N TYR A 174 8.04 -8.10 -1.08
CA TYR A 174 7.37 -7.67 0.15
C TYR A 174 7.11 -6.18 0.11
N SER A 175 5.90 -5.78 0.44
CA SER A 175 5.52 -4.37 0.53
C SER A 175 4.62 -4.08 1.71
N LEU A 176 4.63 -2.81 2.13
CA LEU A 176 3.70 -2.26 3.09
C LEU A 176 2.83 -1.23 2.38
N VAL A 177 1.52 -1.39 2.48
CA VAL A 177 0.55 -0.44 1.94
C VAL A 177 -0.23 0.17 3.08
N ILE A 178 -0.41 1.48 3.04
CA ILE A 178 -1.22 2.20 4.01
C ILE A 178 -1.95 3.34 3.32
N TRP A 179 -3.10 3.69 3.85
CA TRP A 179 -3.92 4.77 3.32
C TRP A 179 -4.13 5.85 4.36
N SER A 180 -4.06 7.09 3.93
CA SER A 180 -4.66 8.15 4.71
C SER A 180 -6.05 8.45 4.19
N THR A 181 -6.96 8.68 5.12
CA THR A 181 -8.39 8.82 4.89
C THR A 181 -8.86 10.19 5.32
N GLY A 182 -9.97 10.63 4.78
CA GLY A 182 -10.58 11.92 5.09
C GLY A 182 -12.01 12.03 4.56
N GLU A 183 -12.53 13.25 4.49
CA GLU A 183 -13.84 13.53 3.93
C GLU A 183 -13.94 13.15 2.45
N PRO A 184 -15.11 12.83 1.91
CA PRO A 184 -15.30 12.57 0.48
C PRO A 184 -14.75 13.68 -0.42
N TYR A 185 -14.50 13.36 -1.69
CA TYR A 185 -14.11 14.37 -2.67
C TYR A 185 -15.28 15.32 -2.94
N ARG A 186 -14.97 16.61 -3.05
CA ARG A 186 -15.92 17.69 -3.36
C ARG A 186 -15.43 18.48 -4.55
#